data_cd3adf2bae62575862454986b6658028
#
_entry.id   cd3adf2bae62575862454986b6658028
#
_cell.length_a   1.000
_cell.length_b   1.000
_cell.length_c   1.000
_cell.angle_alpha   90.00
_cell.angle_beta   90.00
_cell.angle_gamma   90.00
#
_symmetry.space_group_name_H-M   'P 1'
#
loop_
_entity.id
_entity.type
_entity.pdbx_description
1 polymer ?
#
loop_
_entity_poly.entity_id
_entity_poly.type
_entity_poly.pdbx_seq_one_letter_code
_entity_poly.pdbx_strand_id
1 'polypeptide(L)'
;MHHAFTSPKPEFLDTFDENPGEALAYAYDMVCNGNEIGGGSIRIHRRDVQERVFAVMGLTQEEAQGKFGFLLDAFKFGAPPHGGIAFGWDRIVMLLGGYESIRDVIAFPKSGGGYDPLTDAPAPITLQQRREAGVDAKPKKRDADGEGGKSGGAQGAGATEAAAQDTSAVAPTQS
;
A
#
# COMPACT_ATOMS: atom_id res chain seq x y z
N MET A 1 -2.26 4.67 9.94
CA MET A 1 -1.35 3.69 10.59
C MET A 1 0.04 3.99 10.04
N HIS A 2 1.02 4.22 10.91
CA HIS A 2 2.39 4.50 10.48
C HIS A 2 3.11 3.22 10.04
N HIS A 3 4.18 3.39 9.30
CA HIS A 3 5.06 2.29 8.90
C HIS A 3 5.68 1.61 10.13
N ALA A 4 5.81 0.28 10.11
CA ALA A 4 6.27 -0.53 11.24
C ALA A 4 7.65 -0.15 11.83
N PHE A 5 8.45 0.58 11.08
CA PHE A 5 9.80 1.00 11.49
C PHE A 5 9.90 2.50 11.81
N THR A 6 8.78 3.21 11.84
CA THR A 6 8.70 4.63 12.21
C THR A 6 8.83 4.76 13.72
N SER A 7 9.72 5.64 14.17
CA SER A 7 9.93 5.86 15.61
C SER A 7 8.78 6.66 16.19
N PRO A 8 8.13 6.16 17.25
CA PRO A 8 7.31 7.02 18.11
C PRO A 8 8.18 8.09 18.75
N LYS A 9 7.60 9.25 19.03
CA LYS A 9 8.30 10.30 19.77
C LYS A 9 8.61 9.85 21.20
N PRO A 10 9.77 10.22 21.75
CA PRO A 10 10.21 9.77 23.07
C PRO A 10 9.22 10.00 24.19
N GLU A 11 8.50 11.12 24.15
CA GLU A 11 7.52 11.50 25.18
C GLU A 11 6.31 10.56 25.26
N PHE A 12 6.07 9.72 24.24
CA PHE A 12 4.99 8.74 24.24
C PHE A 12 5.45 7.33 24.59
N LEU A 13 6.74 7.08 24.75
CA LEU A 13 7.25 5.74 25.01
C LEU A 13 6.76 5.14 26.34
N ASP A 14 6.55 5.97 27.35
CA ASP A 14 6.11 5.48 28.68
C ASP A 14 4.65 4.98 28.65
N THR A 15 3.80 5.57 27.82
CA THR A 15 2.38 5.22 27.68
C THR A 15 2.05 4.43 26.42
N PHE A 16 3.07 4.07 25.64
CA PHE A 16 2.89 3.51 24.29
C PHE A 16 2.12 2.19 24.28
N ASP A 17 2.35 1.33 25.26
CA ASP A 17 1.71 0.01 25.32
C ASP A 17 0.23 0.10 25.77
N GLU A 18 -0.11 1.14 26.55
CA GLU A 18 -1.47 1.35 27.04
C GLU A 18 -2.33 2.12 26.03
N ASN A 19 -1.75 3.13 25.37
CA ASN A 19 -2.45 4.06 24.47
C ASN A 19 -1.68 4.27 23.15
N PRO A 20 -1.42 3.23 22.37
CA PRO A 20 -0.61 3.35 21.15
C PRO A 20 -1.24 4.25 20.08
N GLY A 21 -2.55 4.43 20.11
CA GLY A 21 -3.28 5.28 19.17
C GLY A 21 -3.05 6.78 19.37
N GLU A 22 -2.60 7.20 20.54
CA GLU A 22 -2.29 8.59 20.86
C GLU A 22 -0.82 8.95 20.60
N ALA A 23 0.02 7.95 20.38
CA ALA A 23 1.44 8.17 20.17
C ALA A 23 1.70 8.86 18.82
N LEU A 24 2.34 10.02 18.89
CA LEU A 24 2.84 10.71 17.70
C LEU A 24 4.18 10.13 17.27
N ALA A 25 4.44 10.20 15.97
CA ALA A 25 5.69 9.75 15.37
C ALA A 25 6.42 10.90 14.66
N TYR A 26 7.70 10.71 14.41
CA TYR A 26 8.47 11.58 13.52
C TYR A 26 8.32 11.09 12.07
N ALA A 27 7.15 11.33 11.50
CA ALA A 27 6.86 11.11 10.09
C ALA A 27 6.65 12.47 9.41
N TYR A 28 7.00 12.55 8.15
CA TYR A 28 6.94 13.78 7.38
C TYR A 28 6.71 13.49 5.90
N ASP A 29 5.99 14.40 5.25
CA ASP A 29 5.75 14.40 3.82
C ASP A 29 6.18 15.74 3.23
N MET A 30 6.74 15.70 2.03
CA MET A 30 7.03 16.88 1.24
C MET A 30 5.93 17.08 0.21
N VAL A 31 5.27 18.23 0.27
CA VAL A 31 4.16 18.58 -0.62
C VAL A 31 4.56 19.76 -1.50
N CYS A 32 4.32 19.63 -2.80
CA CYS A 32 4.52 20.69 -3.78
C CYS A 32 3.29 20.83 -4.66
N ASN A 33 2.74 22.05 -4.77
CA ASN A 33 1.55 22.35 -5.55
C ASN A 33 0.35 21.41 -5.25
N GLY A 34 0.17 21.05 -3.98
CA GLY A 34 -0.90 20.10 -3.57
C GLY A 34 -0.59 18.63 -3.82
N ASN A 35 0.56 18.29 -4.40
CA ASN A 35 1.00 16.92 -4.61
C ASN A 35 2.07 16.52 -3.59
N GLU A 36 1.88 15.40 -2.92
CA GLU A 36 2.93 14.76 -2.14
C GLU A 36 4.00 14.22 -3.10
N ILE A 37 5.20 14.72 -3.01
CA ILE A 37 6.33 14.35 -3.87
C ILE A 37 7.36 13.47 -3.18
N GLY A 38 7.28 13.35 -1.87
CA GLY A 38 8.14 12.50 -1.09
C GLY A 38 7.68 12.40 0.35
N GLY A 39 8.07 11.34 1.01
CA GLY A 39 7.74 11.13 2.42
C GLY A 39 8.76 10.24 3.11
N GLY A 40 8.79 10.32 4.41
CA GLY A 40 9.72 9.56 5.22
C GLY A 40 9.45 9.63 6.71
N SER A 41 10.39 9.11 7.46
CA SER A 41 10.32 9.16 8.92
C SER A 41 11.69 8.98 9.56
N ILE A 42 11.80 9.40 10.82
CA ILE A 42 12.85 8.93 11.71
C ILE A 42 12.54 7.49 12.08
N ARG A 43 13.52 6.61 11.95
CA ARG A 43 13.36 5.18 12.13
C ARG A 43 13.66 4.75 13.58
N ILE A 44 13.06 3.63 13.95
CA ILE A 44 13.43 2.96 15.18
C ILE A 44 14.83 2.38 15.02
N HIS A 45 15.72 2.67 15.96
CA HIS A 45 17.08 2.13 16.03
C HIS A 45 17.33 1.31 17.28
N ARG A 46 16.38 1.30 18.21
CA ARG A 46 16.41 0.54 19.47
C ARG A 46 15.55 -0.72 19.31
N ARG A 47 16.13 -1.86 19.66
CA ARG A 47 15.47 -3.15 19.56
C ARG A 47 14.23 -3.25 20.45
N ASP A 48 14.32 -2.78 21.70
CA ASP A 48 13.21 -2.80 22.66
C ASP A 48 11.97 -2.02 22.13
N VAL A 49 12.20 -0.86 21.53
CA VAL A 49 11.13 -0.05 20.93
C VAL A 49 10.52 -0.76 19.72
N GLN A 50 11.36 -1.41 18.89
CA GLN A 50 10.89 -2.13 17.71
C GLN A 50 10.01 -3.32 18.07
N GLU A 51 10.40 -4.07 19.10
CA GLU A 51 9.61 -5.22 19.58
C GLU A 51 8.24 -4.78 20.11
N ARG A 52 8.17 -3.66 20.83
CA ARG A 52 6.90 -3.07 21.29
C ARG A 52 6.01 -2.64 20.12
N VAL A 53 6.55 -1.99 19.11
CA VAL A 53 5.79 -1.59 17.91
C VAL A 53 5.25 -2.82 17.17
N PHE A 54 6.03 -3.88 17.04
CA PHE A 54 5.56 -5.14 16.44
C PHE A 54 4.42 -5.76 17.25
N ALA A 55 4.51 -5.74 18.58
CA ALA A 55 3.45 -6.25 19.46
C ALA A 55 2.14 -5.47 19.29
N VAL A 56 2.19 -4.14 19.23
CA VAL A 56 1.02 -3.28 18.95
C VAL A 56 0.42 -3.56 17.58
N MET A 57 1.23 -3.96 16.60
CA MET A 57 0.77 -4.37 15.27
C MET A 57 0.18 -5.79 15.24
N GLY A 58 0.17 -6.50 16.36
CA GLY A 58 -0.38 -7.85 16.48
C GLY A 58 0.58 -8.95 16.03
N LEU A 59 1.87 -8.66 15.86
CA LEU A 59 2.87 -9.67 15.57
C LEU A 59 3.33 -10.35 16.87
N THR A 60 3.28 -11.68 16.89
CA THR A 60 3.91 -12.45 17.96
C THR A 60 5.45 -12.34 17.85
N GLN A 61 6.13 -12.66 18.94
CA GLN A 61 7.60 -12.63 18.98
C GLN A 61 8.21 -13.60 17.94
N GLU A 62 7.59 -14.76 17.76
CA GLU A 62 8.01 -15.75 16.76
C GLU A 62 7.81 -15.24 15.32
N GLU A 63 6.66 -14.63 15.04
CA GLU A 63 6.40 -14.03 13.72
C GLU A 63 7.32 -12.86 13.42
N ALA A 64 7.58 -12.00 14.40
CA ALA A 64 8.52 -10.90 14.28
C ALA A 64 9.94 -11.41 14.02
N GLN A 65 10.39 -12.45 14.72
CA GLN A 65 11.68 -13.06 14.48
C GLN A 65 11.75 -13.76 13.12
N GLY A 66 10.69 -14.45 12.70
CA GLY A 66 10.63 -15.10 11.41
C GLY A 66 10.67 -14.14 10.22
N LYS A 67 10.00 -12.99 10.34
CA LYS A 67 9.89 -11.99 9.26
C LYS A 67 11.02 -10.97 9.27
N PHE A 68 11.48 -10.55 10.46
CA PHE A 68 12.37 -9.41 10.67
C PHE A 68 13.59 -9.75 11.55
N GLY A 69 13.88 -11.04 11.77
CA GLY A 69 14.97 -11.48 12.64
C GLY A 69 16.32 -10.86 12.24
N PHE A 70 16.60 -10.76 10.96
CA PHE A 70 17.82 -10.13 10.46
C PHE A 70 17.97 -8.66 10.91
N LEU A 71 16.89 -7.89 10.96
CA LEU A 71 16.87 -6.52 11.43
C LEU A 71 17.05 -6.46 12.96
N LEU A 72 16.29 -7.28 13.68
CA LEU A 72 16.38 -7.36 15.14
C LEU A 72 17.79 -7.81 15.60
N ASP A 73 18.41 -8.68 14.85
CA ASP A 73 19.79 -9.12 15.12
C ASP A 73 20.80 -8.03 14.79
N ALA A 74 20.60 -7.27 13.72
CA ALA A 74 21.44 -6.13 13.39
C ALA A 74 21.43 -5.05 14.48
N PHE A 75 20.30 -4.82 15.15
CA PHE A 75 20.20 -3.87 16.24
C PHE A 75 21.06 -4.23 17.48
N LYS A 76 21.44 -5.50 17.62
CA LYS A 76 22.37 -5.94 18.68
C LYS A 76 23.77 -5.32 18.55
N PHE A 77 24.14 -4.90 17.36
CA PHE A 77 25.44 -4.27 17.08
C PHE A 77 25.42 -2.74 17.20
N GLY A 78 24.31 -2.16 17.62
CA GLY A 78 24.19 -0.72 17.87
C GLY A 78 23.93 0.08 16.61
N ALA A 79 22.70 -0.01 16.06
CA ALA A 79 22.29 0.84 14.96
C ALA A 79 22.29 2.32 15.39
N PRO A 80 22.85 3.25 14.57
CA PRO A 80 22.79 4.68 14.87
C PRO A 80 21.36 5.20 14.72
N PRO A 81 21.01 6.32 15.38
CA PRO A 81 19.82 7.08 15.03
C PRO A 81 19.84 7.41 13.52
N HIS A 82 18.77 7.08 12.83
CA HIS A 82 18.69 7.26 11.38
C HIS A 82 17.28 7.57 10.94
N GLY A 83 17.15 8.07 9.76
CA GLY A 83 15.90 8.37 9.07
C GLY A 83 16.12 8.42 7.59
N GLY A 84 15.08 8.76 6.85
CA GLY A 84 15.19 8.88 5.41
C GLY A 84 13.94 9.48 4.79
N ILE A 85 14.08 9.87 3.54
CA ILE A 85 12.99 10.33 2.71
C ILE A 85 13.05 9.61 1.37
N ALA A 86 11.91 9.18 0.86
CA ALA A 86 11.75 8.63 -0.47
C ALA A 86 10.95 9.59 -1.34
N PHE A 87 11.40 9.80 -2.57
CA PHE A 87 10.73 10.68 -3.51
C PHE A 87 9.99 9.89 -4.58
N GLY A 88 8.78 10.34 -4.92
CA GLY A 88 8.03 9.87 -6.08
C GLY A 88 8.60 10.46 -7.36
N TRP A 89 9.50 9.73 -8.04
CA TRP A 89 10.18 10.24 -9.23
C TRP A 89 9.22 10.66 -10.34
N ASP A 90 8.19 9.86 -10.60
CA ASP A 90 7.19 10.20 -11.61
C ASP A 90 6.45 11.50 -11.29
N ARG A 91 6.15 11.75 -10.00
CA ARG A 91 5.53 13.00 -9.56
C ARG A 91 6.46 14.21 -9.73
N ILE A 92 7.74 14.04 -9.47
CA ILE A 92 8.73 15.11 -9.70
C ILE A 92 8.81 15.44 -11.19
N VAL A 93 8.91 14.42 -12.05
CA VAL A 93 8.97 14.63 -13.50
C VAL A 93 7.69 15.27 -14.02
N MET A 94 6.52 14.83 -13.52
CA MET A 94 5.23 15.45 -13.84
C MET A 94 5.21 16.95 -13.53
N LEU A 95 5.65 17.32 -12.32
CA LEU A 95 5.68 18.74 -11.89
C LEU A 95 6.68 19.55 -12.69
N LEU A 96 7.88 19.02 -12.96
CA LEU A 96 8.90 19.69 -13.79
C LEU A 96 8.44 19.90 -15.23
N GLY A 97 7.67 18.95 -15.77
CA GLY A 97 7.10 19.02 -17.11
C GLY A 97 5.83 19.87 -17.21
N GLY A 98 5.26 20.31 -16.08
CA GLY A 98 4.00 21.05 -16.06
C GLY A 98 2.78 20.22 -16.42
N TYR A 99 2.84 18.90 -16.23
CA TYR A 99 1.73 17.98 -16.51
C TYR A 99 0.81 17.82 -15.28
N GLU A 100 -0.46 17.48 -15.53
CA GLU A 100 -1.47 17.28 -14.50
C GLU A 100 -1.55 15.81 -14.02
N SER A 101 -1.03 14.87 -14.79
CA SER A 101 -1.09 13.45 -14.50
C SER A 101 0.26 12.76 -14.67
N ILE A 102 0.59 11.86 -13.74
CA ILE A 102 1.77 10.98 -13.86
C ILE A 102 1.70 10.07 -15.08
N ARG A 103 0.51 9.81 -15.64
CA ARG A 103 0.33 9.01 -16.85
C ARG A 103 0.96 9.65 -18.09
N ASP A 104 1.15 10.97 -18.07
CA ASP A 104 1.76 11.71 -19.17
C ASP A 104 3.29 11.55 -19.21
N VAL A 105 3.88 11.10 -18.09
CA VAL A 105 5.35 10.94 -17.93
C VAL A 105 5.80 9.48 -17.77
N ILE A 106 4.86 8.54 -17.63
CA ILE A 106 5.16 7.11 -17.54
C ILE A 106 5.04 6.49 -18.94
N ALA A 107 6.07 5.78 -19.40
CA ALA A 107 6.13 5.22 -20.74
C ALA A 107 4.99 4.21 -21.04
N PHE A 108 4.57 3.42 -20.04
CA PHE A 108 3.52 2.40 -20.16
C PHE A 108 2.55 2.48 -19.00
N PRO A 109 1.72 3.55 -18.94
CA PRO A 109 0.79 3.74 -17.83
C PRO A 109 -0.33 2.70 -17.87
N LYS A 110 -0.68 2.19 -16.69
CA LYS A 110 -1.84 1.31 -16.55
C LYS A 110 -3.13 2.12 -16.43
N SER A 111 -4.22 1.55 -16.90
CA SER A 111 -5.56 2.11 -16.71
C SER A 111 -6.10 1.82 -15.29
N GLY A 112 -7.31 2.29 -15.01
CA GLY A 112 -7.99 2.02 -13.75
C GLY A 112 -8.07 0.52 -13.44
N GLY A 113 -7.90 0.14 -12.18
CA GLY A 113 -7.88 -1.26 -11.77
C GLY A 113 -6.57 -2.02 -12.08
N GLY A 114 -5.53 -1.35 -12.58
CA GLY A 114 -4.23 -1.97 -12.86
C GLY A 114 -4.18 -2.73 -14.19
N TYR A 115 -5.16 -2.52 -15.07
CA TYR A 115 -5.17 -3.09 -16.41
C TYR A 115 -4.12 -2.42 -17.30
N ASP A 116 -3.35 -3.24 -18.01
CA ASP A 116 -2.35 -2.83 -18.99
C ASP A 116 -2.93 -2.94 -20.40
N PRO A 117 -3.24 -1.81 -21.07
CA PRO A 117 -3.84 -1.86 -22.40
C PRO A 117 -2.88 -2.32 -23.51
N LEU A 118 -1.57 -2.36 -23.23
CA LEU A 118 -0.59 -2.86 -24.20
C LEU A 118 -0.54 -4.38 -24.25
N THR A 119 -0.61 -5.03 -23.09
CA THR A 119 -0.42 -6.49 -22.96
C THR A 119 -1.69 -7.24 -22.61
N ASP A 120 -2.82 -6.55 -22.44
CA ASP A 120 -4.08 -7.09 -21.92
C ASP A 120 -3.94 -7.77 -20.54
N ALA A 121 -2.96 -7.37 -19.75
CA ALA A 121 -2.77 -7.89 -18.41
C ALA A 121 -3.63 -7.14 -17.36
N PRO A 122 -4.12 -7.82 -16.32
CA PRO A 122 -3.90 -9.24 -16.00
C PRO A 122 -4.77 -10.16 -16.86
N ALA A 123 -4.18 -11.27 -17.29
CA ALA A 123 -4.86 -12.31 -18.06
C ALA A 123 -4.85 -13.65 -17.30
N PRO A 124 -5.86 -14.53 -17.53
CA PRO A 124 -5.85 -15.86 -16.95
C PRO A 124 -4.63 -16.66 -17.40
N ILE A 125 -4.02 -17.39 -16.47
CA ILE A 125 -2.93 -18.30 -16.77
C ILE A 125 -3.48 -19.72 -16.95
N THR A 126 -2.85 -20.51 -17.84
CA THR A 126 -3.25 -21.87 -18.12
C THR A 126 -2.95 -22.82 -16.97
N LEU A 127 -3.62 -23.95 -16.93
CA LEU A 127 -3.34 -25.01 -15.95
C LEU A 127 -1.88 -25.50 -16.05
N GLN A 128 -1.32 -25.55 -17.26
CA GLN A 128 0.05 -25.96 -17.46
C GLN A 128 1.02 -24.95 -16.83
N GLN A 129 0.85 -23.66 -17.09
CA GLN A 129 1.66 -22.61 -16.50
C GLN A 129 1.60 -22.62 -14.96
N ARG A 130 0.41 -22.85 -14.37
CA ARG A 130 0.27 -22.97 -12.91
C ARG A 130 1.03 -24.16 -12.34
N ARG A 131 0.99 -25.32 -13.04
CA ARG A 131 1.74 -26.52 -12.64
C ARG A 131 3.25 -26.30 -12.72
N GLU A 132 3.72 -25.72 -13.82
CA GLU A 132 5.14 -25.41 -14.03
C GLU A 132 5.65 -24.42 -12.98
N ALA A 133 4.84 -23.44 -12.59
CA ALA A 133 5.18 -22.49 -11.54
C ALA A 133 4.98 -23.03 -10.10
N GLY A 134 4.41 -24.23 -9.93
CA GLY A 134 4.14 -24.81 -8.62
C GLY A 134 3.07 -24.06 -7.79
N VAL A 135 2.20 -23.25 -8.46
CA VAL A 135 1.20 -22.40 -7.79
C VAL A 135 -0.21 -22.99 -7.79
N ASP A 136 -0.39 -24.26 -8.19
CA ASP A 136 -1.67 -24.95 -8.11
C ASP A 136 -2.03 -25.22 -6.64
N ALA A 137 -2.88 -24.40 -6.07
CA ALA A 137 -3.50 -24.67 -4.80
C ALA A 137 -4.43 -25.90 -4.94
N LYS A 138 -4.16 -26.97 -4.21
CA LYS A 138 -5.14 -28.06 -4.08
C LYS A 138 -6.42 -27.47 -3.48
N PRO A 139 -7.61 -27.70 -4.09
CA PRO A 139 -8.84 -27.24 -3.49
C PRO A 139 -8.93 -27.81 -2.08
N LYS A 140 -9.13 -26.92 -1.08
CA LYS A 140 -9.44 -27.38 0.28
C LYS A 140 -10.66 -28.29 0.16
N LYS A 141 -10.53 -29.55 0.57
CA LYS A 141 -11.70 -30.41 0.80
C LYS A 141 -12.60 -29.63 1.76
N ARG A 142 -13.84 -29.36 1.35
CA ARG A 142 -14.86 -28.87 2.28
C ARG A 142 -15.06 -30.03 3.23
N ASP A 143 -14.74 -29.85 4.49
CA ASP A 143 -15.10 -30.78 5.54
C ASP A 143 -16.61 -30.89 5.50
N ALA A 144 -17.11 -32.12 5.33
CA ALA A 144 -18.54 -32.40 5.14
C ALA A 144 -19.37 -32.23 6.43
N ASP A 145 -18.74 -31.78 7.53
CA ASP A 145 -19.35 -31.59 8.84
C ASP A 145 -19.10 -30.15 9.32
N GLY A 146 -20.03 -29.25 9.02
CA GLY A 146 -19.99 -27.88 9.51
C GLY A 146 -21.35 -27.20 9.36
N GLU A 147 -22.20 -27.39 10.37
CA GLU A 147 -23.47 -26.68 10.53
C GLU A 147 -23.32 -25.15 10.42
N GLY A 148 -24.25 -24.60 9.71
CA GLY A 148 -24.80 -23.25 9.66
C GLY A 148 -24.16 -22.12 10.47
N GLY A 149 -23.23 -21.38 9.87
CA GLY A 149 -22.91 -20.00 10.26
C GLY A 149 -23.55 -19.02 9.27
N LYS A 150 -24.60 -18.35 9.67
CA LYS A 150 -25.24 -17.26 8.89
C LYS A 150 -24.27 -16.11 8.69
N SER A 151 -23.75 -15.94 7.49
CA SER A 151 -23.07 -14.72 7.08
C SER A 151 -24.12 -13.74 6.55
N GLY A 152 -24.19 -12.56 7.19
CA GLY A 152 -25.02 -11.45 6.74
C GLY A 152 -24.59 -10.95 5.37
N GLY A 153 -25.54 -10.87 4.46
CA GLY A 153 -25.34 -10.37 3.10
C GLY A 153 -25.09 -8.88 3.10
N ALA A 154 -24.02 -8.49 2.43
CA ALA A 154 -23.87 -7.13 1.93
C ALA A 154 -24.51 -7.06 0.55
N GLN A 155 -25.60 -6.29 0.46
CA GLN A 155 -26.30 -6.03 -0.79
C GLN A 155 -25.43 -5.15 -1.69
N GLY A 156 -25.17 -5.64 -2.89
CA GLY A 156 -24.56 -4.87 -3.97
C GLY A 156 -25.54 -3.80 -4.46
N ALA A 157 -25.05 -2.58 -4.55
CA ALA A 157 -25.77 -1.48 -5.20
C ALA A 157 -25.67 -1.62 -6.73
N GLY A 158 -26.84 -1.50 -7.35
CA GLY A 158 -27.04 -1.72 -8.77
C GLY A 158 -26.36 -0.72 -9.69
N ALA A 159 -25.98 -1.23 -10.84
CA ALA A 159 -25.62 -0.46 -12.02
C ALA A 159 -26.87 0.25 -12.58
N THR A 160 -26.81 1.57 -12.67
CA THR A 160 -27.75 2.34 -13.49
C THR A 160 -27.12 2.63 -14.85
N GLU A 161 -27.69 2.02 -15.87
CA GLU A 161 -27.56 2.43 -17.26
C GLU A 161 -27.98 3.89 -17.42
N ALA A 162 -27.13 4.73 -17.97
CA ALA A 162 -27.51 6.04 -18.49
C ALA A 162 -27.33 6.06 -20.01
N ALA A 163 -28.46 6.25 -20.65
CA ALA A 163 -28.65 6.29 -22.08
C ALA A 163 -27.84 7.40 -22.78
N ALA A 164 -27.33 7.06 -23.95
CA ALA A 164 -26.84 7.97 -24.95
C ALA A 164 -27.95 8.95 -25.41
N GLN A 165 -27.64 10.25 -25.34
CA GLN A 165 -28.34 11.23 -26.15
C GLN A 165 -27.34 11.95 -27.06
N ASP A 166 -27.61 11.69 -28.33
CA ASP A 166 -27.13 12.36 -29.52
C ASP A 166 -27.54 13.84 -29.52
N THR A 167 -26.62 14.76 -29.71
CA THR A 167 -26.93 16.09 -30.23
C THR A 167 -25.84 16.54 -31.20
N SER A 168 -26.27 16.53 -32.45
CA SER A 168 -25.65 17.07 -33.66
C SER A 168 -25.31 18.57 -33.58
N ALA A 169 -24.20 18.89 -34.23
CA ALA A 169 -23.91 20.06 -35.03
C ALA A 169 -24.11 21.50 -34.47
N VAL A 170 -23.02 22.26 -34.36
CA VAL A 170 -22.97 23.65 -34.86
C VAL A 170 -21.58 23.94 -35.45
N ALA A 171 -21.58 24.46 -36.68
CA ALA A 171 -20.42 24.84 -37.47
C ALA A 171 -19.77 26.16 -37.04
N PRO A 172 -18.54 26.50 -37.50
CA PRO A 172 -17.78 27.63 -37.05
C PRO A 172 -18.18 28.94 -37.76
N THR A 173 -18.19 30.04 -37.00
CA THR A 173 -18.20 31.40 -37.58
C THR A 173 -16.86 32.07 -37.34
N GLN A 174 -16.25 32.54 -38.44
CA GLN A 174 -15.09 33.41 -38.50
C GLN A 174 -15.44 34.83 -38.01
N SER A 175 -14.57 35.41 -37.28
CA SER A 175 -14.17 36.84 -37.33
C SER A 175 -12.87 37.01 -36.55
#